data_2b682324ad5bd6baec46ebf3b66c1d4a
#
_entry.id   2b682324ad5bd6baec46ebf3b66c1d4a
#
_cell.length_a   1.000
_cell.length_b   1.000
_cell.length_c   1.000
_cell.angle_alpha   90.00
_cell.angle_beta   90.00
_cell.angle_gamma   90.00
#
_symmetry.space_group_name_H-M   'P 1'
#
loop_
_entity.id
_entity.type
_entity.pdbx_description
1 polymer ?
#
loop_
_entity_poly.entity_id
_entity_poly.type
_entity_poly.pdbx_seq_one_letter_code
_entity_poly.pdbx_strand_id
1 'polypeptide(L)'
;KLEEIRTYIRNEEEEEREVGMVIFDDELSAKQIRNIEAELKVKILDRTSLILDIFAMRAQTANAKTQVELAQYKYMLPRLQRLWTHLERQGGGSGAGGGKGSVGLRGPGETQLEMDRRIILNRMSLLKERLADIDKQKATQRKNRGRMIRVALVGYTNVGKSTIMNLLSKSEVFAENKLFATLDTTVRKVIIENLPFLLSDTVGFIRKLPTDLVDSFKSTLDEVREADLLVHVVDISHP
;
A
#
# COMPACT_ATOMS: atom_id res chain seq x y z
N LYS A 1 8.08 4.11 -26.96
CA LYS A 1 8.06 4.54 -25.53
C LYS A 1 9.25 4.01 -24.73
N LEU A 2 9.58 2.68 -24.74
CA LEU A 2 10.77 2.17 -24.04
C LEU A 2 12.07 2.73 -24.61
N GLU A 3 12.17 2.85 -25.92
CA GLU A 3 13.32 3.47 -26.57
C GLU A 3 13.46 4.96 -26.24
N GLU A 4 12.36 5.69 -26.13
CA GLU A 4 12.35 7.09 -25.69
C GLU A 4 12.90 7.22 -24.25
N ILE A 5 12.45 6.34 -23.34
CA ILE A 5 12.95 6.30 -21.98
C ILE A 5 14.44 5.96 -21.94
N ARG A 6 14.88 4.96 -22.74
CA ARG A 6 16.29 4.60 -22.84
C ARG A 6 17.15 5.76 -23.34
N THR A 7 16.67 6.46 -24.38
CA THR A 7 17.35 7.63 -24.92
C THR A 7 17.45 8.74 -23.90
N TYR A 8 16.36 8.98 -23.14
CA TYR A 8 16.36 9.95 -22.05
C TYR A 8 17.38 9.61 -20.97
N ILE A 9 17.40 8.36 -20.48
CA ILE A 9 18.36 7.88 -19.47
C ILE A 9 19.80 8.12 -19.94
N ARG A 10 20.11 7.75 -21.19
CA ARG A 10 21.46 7.93 -21.75
C ARG A 10 21.86 9.40 -21.86
N ASN A 11 20.93 10.27 -22.26
CA ASN A 11 21.20 11.71 -22.33
C ASN A 11 21.46 12.31 -20.94
N GLU A 12 20.74 11.86 -19.91
CA GLU A 12 21.00 12.30 -18.52
C GLU A 12 22.37 11.81 -18.03
N GLU A 13 22.74 10.55 -18.36
CA GLU A 13 24.07 10.01 -18.01
C GLU A 13 25.20 10.79 -18.72
N GLU A 14 25.02 11.22 -19.97
CA GLU A 14 25.97 12.07 -20.71
C GLU A 14 26.13 13.46 -20.05
N GLU A 15 25.10 13.93 -19.34
CA GLU A 15 25.13 15.17 -18.54
C GLU A 15 25.56 14.95 -17.08
N GLU A 16 26.17 13.81 -16.75
CA GLU A 16 26.62 13.40 -15.42
C GLU A 16 25.48 13.32 -14.37
N ARG A 17 24.22 13.11 -14.84
CA ARG A 17 23.07 12.90 -13.97
C ARG A 17 22.65 11.44 -13.98
N GLU A 18 22.78 10.77 -12.85
CA GLU A 18 22.40 9.35 -12.71
C GLU A 18 20.88 9.19 -12.55
N VAL A 19 20.27 8.39 -13.42
CA VAL A 19 18.87 7.97 -13.30
C VAL A 19 18.82 6.62 -12.58
N GLY A 20 18.60 6.64 -11.27
CA GLY A 20 18.56 5.42 -10.46
C GLY A 20 17.25 4.63 -10.55
N MET A 21 16.15 5.23 -11.06
CA MET A 21 14.82 4.61 -11.03
C MET A 21 13.89 5.19 -12.09
N VAL A 22 13.01 4.35 -12.64
CA VAL A 22 11.86 4.77 -13.48
C VAL A 22 10.55 4.33 -12.84
N ILE A 23 9.58 5.25 -12.79
CA ILE A 23 8.26 5.03 -12.20
C ILE A 23 7.21 5.00 -13.31
N PHE A 24 6.41 3.94 -13.34
CA PHE A 24 5.28 3.79 -14.27
C PHE A 24 3.97 4.12 -13.55
N ASP A 25 3.15 4.98 -14.17
CA ASP A 25 1.82 5.36 -13.62
C ASP A 25 0.73 4.31 -13.89
N ASP A 26 1.10 3.08 -14.19
CA ASP A 26 0.22 1.93 -14.35
C ASP A 26 0.74 0.76 -13.51
N GLU A 27 -0.13 -0.23 -13.28
CA GLU A 27 0.26 -1.48 -12.65
C GLU A 27 0.98 -2.39 -13.65
N LEU A 28 2.15 -2.88 -13.28
CA LEU A 28 2.97 -3.77 -14.09
C LEU A 28 2.96 -5.20 -13.54
N SER A 29 2.91 -6.17 -14.43
CA SER A 29 3.13 -7.57 -14.05
C SER A 29 4.60 -7.83 -13.73
N ALA A 30 4.89 -8.86 -12.93
CA ALA A 30 6.26 -9.25 -12.60
C ALA A 30 7.13 -9.52 -13.84
N LYS A 31 6.53 -10.03 -14.94
CA LYS A 31 7.23 -10.25 -16.20
C LYS A 31 7.59 -8.93 -16.90
N GLN A 32 6.66 -7.97 -16.88
CA GLN A 32 6.91 -6.65 -17.47
C GLN A 32 8.01 -5.92 -16.72
N ILE A 33 7.95 -5.88 -15.38
CA ILE A 33 8.99 -5.25 -14.55
C ILE A 33 10.36 -5.81 -14.92
N ARG A 34 10.54 -7.14 -14.89
CA ARG A 34 11.83 -7.78 -15.24
C ARG A 34 12.32 -7.45 -16.64
N ASN A 35 11.42 -7.51 -17.63
CA ASN A 35 11.82 -7.23 -19.01
C ASN A 35 12.27 -5.77 -19.16
N ILE A 36 11.56 -4.84 -18.50
CA ILE A 36 11.89 -3.42 -18.53
C ILE A 36 13.20 -3.16 -17.76
N GLU A 37 13.39 -3.77 -16.57
CA GLU A 37 14.64 -3.66 -15.82
C GLU A 37 15.84 -4.21 -16.59
N ALA A 38 15.67 -5.36 -17.27
CA ALA A 38 16.71 -5.94 -18.11
C ALA A 38 17.08 -5.04 -19.28
N GLU A 39 16.11 -4.30 -19.82
CA GLU A 39 16.26 -3.42 -20.95
C GLU A 39 16.84 -2.05 -20.58
N LEU A 40 16.34 -1.44 -19.50
CA LEU A 40 16.71 -0.09 -19.09
C LEU A 40 17.89 -0.06 -18.10
N LYS A 41 18.22 -1.18 -17.45
CA LYS A 41 19.28 -1.34 -16.43
C LYS A 41 19.10 -0.44 -15.19
N VAL A 42 17.89 0.05 -14.94
CA VAL A 42 17.52 0.85 -13.77
C VAL A 42 16.40 0.19 -13.01
N LYS A 43 16.22 0.55 -11.74
CA LYS A 43 15.12 0.06 -10.91
C LYS A 43 13.78 0.53 -11.47
N ILE A 44 12.82 -0.39 -11.54
CA ILE A 44 11.45 -0.09 -11.99
C ILE A 44 10.49 -0.18 -10.82
N LEU A 45 9.70 0.88 -10.65
CA LEU A 45 8.54 0.87 -9.77
C LEU A 45 7.28 1.06 -10.60
N ASP A 46 6.25 0.32 -10.26
CA ASP A 46 4.90 0.58 -10.74
C ASP A 46 4.13 1.46 -9.75
N ARG A 47 2.95 1.93 -10.16
CA ARG A 47 2.10 2.80 -9.35
C ARG A 47 1.77 2.18 -7.98
N THR A 48 1.45 0.90 -7.94
CA THR A 48 1.06 0.20 -6.70
C THR A 48 2.23 0.07 -5.73
N SER A 49 3.43 -0.27 -6.22
CA SER A 49 4.64 -0.29 -5.39
C SER A 49 4.94 1.08 -4.80
N LEU A 50 4.87 2.14 -5.60
CA LEU A 50 5.10 3.50 -5.13
C LEU A 50 4.11 3.91 -4.03
N ILE A 51 2.82 3.61 -4.20
CA ILE A 51 1.79 3.90 -3.20
C ILE A 51 2.09 3.16 -1.89
N LEU A 52 2.45 1.87 -1.97
CA LEU A 52 2.81 1.06 -0.80
C LEU A 52 4.05 1.59 -0.08
N ASP A 53 5.05 2.05 -0.80
CA ASP A 53 6.25 2.66 -0.22
C ASP A 53 5.92 3.99 0.48
N ILE A 54 5.08 4.83 -0.13
CA ILE A 54 4.58 6.06 0.51
C ILE A 54 3.82 5.72 1.80
N PHE A 55 2.95 4.71 1.77
CA PHE A 55 2.22 4.26 2.94
C PHE A 55 3.15 3.74 4.04
N ALA A 56 4.18 2.96 3.69
CA ALA A 56 5.16 2.47 4.65
C ALA A 56 5.91 3.61 5.36
N MET A 57 6.28 4.64 4.62
CA MET A 57 6.92 5.84 5.18
C MET A 57 5.97 6.67 6.07
N ARG A 58 4.66 6.64 5.80
CA ARG A 58 3.66 7.45 6.52
C ARG A 58 3.01 6.74 7.70
N ALA A 59 3.08 5.43 7.76
CA ALA A 59 2.49 4.63 8.83
C ALA A 59 3.17 4.94 10.18
N GLN A 60 2.45 5.59 11.10
CA GLN A 60 2.94 5.93 12.42
C GLN A 60 2.49 4.90 13.47
N THR A 61 1.21 4.52 13.45
CA THR A 61 0.65 3.60 14.44
C THR A 61 1.00 2.14 14.14
N ALA A 62 0.94 1.30 15.17
CA ALA A 62 1.10 -0.14 15.02
C ALA A 62 0.04 -0.73 14.06
N ASN A 63 -1.19 -0.19 14.08
CA ASN A 63 -2.25 -0.60 13.18
C ASN A 63 -1.90 -0.30 11.71
N ALA A 64 -1.56 0.97 11.39
CA ALA A 64 -1.18 1.36 10.04
C ALA A 64 0.03 0.57 9.53
N LYS A 65 1.07 0.39 10.35
CA LYS A 65 2.24 -0.42 10.01
C LYS A 65 1.86 -1.86 9.67
N THR A 66 1.00 -2.48 10.49
CA THR A 66 0.54 -3.86 10.26
C THR A 66 -0.28 -3.98 8.98
N GLN A 67 -1.15 -3.00 8.69
CA GLN A 67 -1.95 -2.96 7.46
C GLN A 67 -1.07 -2.80 6.21
N VAL A 68 -0.13 -1.87 6.24
CA VAL A 68 0.79 -1.62 5.14
C VAL A 68 1.68 -2.84 4.88
N GLU A 69 2.25 -3.44 5.93
CA GLU A 69 3.06 -4.64 5.82
C GLU A 69 2.26 -5.80 5.20
N LEU A 70 1.02 -6.00 5.63
CA LEU A 70 0.15 -7.03 5.04
C LEU A 70 -0.16 -6.72 3.56
N ALA A 71 -0.40 -5.47 3.21
CA ALA A 71 -0.64 -5.05 1.83
C ALA A 71 0.59 -5.28 0.94
N GLN A 72 1.79 -4.97 1.44
CA GLN A 72 3.05 -5.24 0.75
C GLN A 72 3.24 -6.74 0.48
N TYR A 73 3.01 -7.61 1.46
CA TYR A 73 3.10 -9.06 1.25
C TYR A 73 2.05 -9.58 0.27
N LYS A 74 0.80 -9.10 0.33
CA LYS A 74 -0.24 -9.46 -0.64
C LYS A 74 0.16 -9.08 -2.08
N TYR A 75 0.74 -7.90 -2.24
CA TYR A 75 1.20 -7.41 -3.54
C TYR A 75 2.43 -8.19 -4.06
N MET A 76 3.37 -8.51 -3.18
CA MET A 76 4.60 -9.21 -3.54
C MET A 76 4.40 -10.71 -3.81
N LEU A 77 3.54 -11.39 -3.04
CA LEU A 77 3.39 -12.85 -3.10
C LEU A 77 3.08 -13.38 -4.50
N PRO A 78 2.10 -12.87 -5.28
CA PRO A 78 1.83 -13.33 -6.63
C PRO A 78 3.00 -13.07 -7.60
N ARG A 79 3.77 -12.02 -7.35
CA ARG A 79 4.95 -11.65 -8.14
C ARG A 79 6.11 -12.61 -7.89
N LEU A 80 6.36 -12.98 -6.66
CA LEU A 80 7.36 -13.97 -6.27
C LEU A 80 7.00 -15.37 -6.78
N GLN A 81 5.74 -15.79 -6.69
CA GLN A 81 5.28 -17.08 -7.19
C GLN A 81 5.54 -17.26 -8.69
N ARG A 82 5.32 -16.21 -9.48
CA ARG A 82 5.62 -16.23 -10.92
C ARG A 82 7.13 -16.26 -11.22
N LEU A 83 7.94 -15.65 -10.35
CA LEU A 83 9.40 -15.77 -10.42
C LEU A 83 9.86 -17.18 -10.14
N TRP A 84 9.32 -17.82 -9.13
CA TRP A 84 9.65 -19.17 -8.73
C TRP A 84 9.32 -20.19 -9.82
N THR A 85 8.11 -20.15 -10.38
CA THR A 85 7.71 -21.06 -11.49
C THR A 85 8.56 -20.87 -12.75
N HIS A 86 9.12 -19.69 -12.97
CA HIS A 86 10.03 -19.43 -14.09
C HIS A 86 11.42 -20.03 -13.83
N LEU A 87 11.94 -19.91 -12.61
CA LEU A 87 13.23 -20.49 -12.21
C LEU A 87 13.18 -22.02 -12.24
N GLU A 88 12.08 -22.64 -11.79
CA GLU A 88 11.83 -24.07 -11.91
C GLU A 88 11.89 -24.55 -13.37
N ARG A 89 11.29 -23.83 -14.30
CA ARG A 89 11.33 -24.15 -15.74
C ARG A 89 12.71 -23.97 -16.37
N GLN A 90 13.53 -23.04 -15.91
CA GLN A 90 14.90 -22.83 -16.37
C GLN A 90 15.86 -23.86 -15.78
N GLY A 91 15.66 -24.29 -14.51
CA GLY A 91 16.49 -25.29 -13.86
C GLY A 91 16.22 -26.72 -14.34
N GLY A 92 15.05 -26.99 -14.96
CA GLY A 92 14.67 -28.30 -15.47
C GLY A 92 15.14 -28.62 -16.91
N GLY A 93 15.79 -27.68 -17.57
CA GLY A 93 16.08 -27.72 -19.01
C GLY A 93 17.47 -28.24 -19.40
N SER A 94 18.31 -28.75 -18.50
CA SER A 94 19.66 -29.15 -18.83
C SER A 94 19.89 -30.62 -18.45
N GLY A 95 19.45 -31.55 -19.31
CA GLY A 95 19.67 -32.98 -19.10
C GLY A 95 19.12 -33.89 -20.22
N ALA A 96 19.51 -33.64 -21.48
CA ALA A 96 19.42 -34.65 -22.52
C ALA A 96 20.57 -35.64 -22.30
N GLY A 97 20.30 -36.78 -21.59
CA GLY A 97 21.25 -37.86 -21.40
C GLY A 97 20.58 -39.00 -20.70
N GLY A 98 20.27 -40.09 -21.44
CA GLY A 98 19.55 -41.24 -20.97
C GLY A 98 20.22 -41.96 -19.77
N GLY A 99 19.39 -42.27 -18.78
CA GLY A 99 19.75 -43.12 -17.64
C GLY A 99 18.51 -43.43 -16.82
N LYS A 100 18.10 -44.70 -16.80
CA LYS A 100 17.06 -45.25 -15.92
C LYS A 100 17.41 -44.95 -14.45
N GLY A 101 16.50 -44.33 -13.72
CA GLY A 101 16.52 -44.26 -12.25
C GLY A 101 16.96 -42.91 -11.68
N SER A 102 16.21 -41.84 -11.90
CA SER A 102 16.35 -40.65 -11.12
C SER A 102 15.11 -40.43 -10.24
N VAL A 103 15.22 -40.88 -9.00
CA VAL A 103 14.43 -40.36 -7.89
C VAL A 103 14.67 -38.84 -7.90
N GLY A 104 13.60 -38.08 -8.10
CA GLY A 104 13.63 -36.61 -8.30
C GLY A 104 14.54 -35.90 -7.32
N LEU A 105 15.70 -35.50 -7.80
CA LEU A 105 16.56 -34.53 -7.17
C LEU A 105 15.85 -33.15 -7.27
N ARG A 106 15.02 -32.86 -6.26
CA ARG A 106 14.65 -31.46 -5.97
C ARG A 106 15.94 -30.70 -5.66
N GLY A 107 16.32 -29.80 -6.55
CA GLY A 107 17.52 -29.02 -6.36
C GLY A 107 17.43 -28.17 -5.08
N PRO A 108 18.57 -27.83 -4.41
CA PRO A 108 18.58 -27.03 -3.18
C PRO A 108 17.89 -25.65 -3.31
N GLY A 109 17.72 -25.13 -4.53
CA GLY A 109 16.98 -23.88 -4.79
C GLY A 109 15.46 -24.04 -4.68
N GLU A 110 14.90 -25.20 -4.99
CA GLU A 110 13.45 -25.45 -4.92
C GLU A 110 12.95 -25.52 -3.48
N THR A 111 13.72 -26.13 -2.58
CA THR A 111 13.43 -26.17 -1.14
C THR A 111 13.51 -24.80 -0.49
N GLN A 112 14.40 -23.93 -0.94
CA GLN A 112 14.55 -22.59 -0.41
C GLN A 112 13.37 -21.69 -0.80
N LEU A 113 12.91 -21.80 -2.05
CA LEU A 113 11.75 -21.04 -2.55
C LEU A 113 10.43 -21.44 -1.86
N GLU A 114 10.24 -22.74 -1.60
CA GLU A 114 9.10 -23.23 -0.81
C GLU A 114 9.15 -22.74 0.64
N MET A 115 10.36 -22.68 1.22
CA MET A 115 10.59 -22.14 2.57
C MET A 115 10.27 -20.65 2.63
N ASP A 116 10.76 -19.87 1.68
CA ASP A 116 10.50 -18.42 1.61
C ASP A 116 9.01 -18.13 1.46
N ARG A 117 8.32 -18.89 0.59
CA ARG A 117 6.86 -18.79 0.46
C ARG A 117 6.14 -19.09 1.77
N ARG A 118 6.55 -20.15 2.48
CA ARG A 118 5.97 -20.52 3.77
C ARG A 118 6.19 -19.43 4.82
N ILE A 119 7.37 -18.84 4.86
CA ILE A 119 7.69 -17.73 5.77
C ILE A 119 6.75 -16.54 5.49
N ILE A 120 6.58 -16.16 4.22
CA ILE A 120 5.68 -15.06 3.84
C ILE A 120 4.22 -15.36 4.22
N LEU A 121 3.72 -16.56 3.92
CA LEU A 121 2.36 -16.96 4.28
C LEU A 121 2.13 -16.98 5.79
N ASN A 122 3.09 -17.49 6.57
CA ASN A 122 3.02 -17.46 8.03
C ASN A 122 3.02 -16.01 8.56
N ARG A 123 3.85 -15.15 7.99
CA ARG A 123 3.88 -13.74 8.35
C ARG A 123 2.55 -13.05 8.05
N MET A 124 1.96 -13.30 6.87
CA MET A 124 0.64 -12.78 6.51
C MET A 124 -0.46 -13.26 7.46
N SER A 125 -0.41 -14.53 7.90
CA SER A 125 -1.37 -15.08 8.88
C SER A 125 -1.27 -14.34 10.22
N LEU A 126 -0.05 -14.19 10.74
CA LEU A 126 0.22 -13.46 11.97
C LEU A 126 -0.25 -11.98 11.91
N LEU A 127 -0.02 -11.32 10.77
CA LEU A 127 -0.47 -9.94 10.58
C LEU A 127 -2.00 -9.83 10.54
N LYS A 128 -2.70 -10.81 9.93
CA LYS A 128 -4.17 -10.88 9.93
C LYS A 128 -4.73 -11.07 11.34
N GLU A 129 -4.13 -11.95 12.15
CA GLU A 129 -4.51 -12.14 13.55
C GLU A 129 -4.35 -10.86 14.36
N ARG A 130 -3.20 -10.18 14.21
CA ARG A 130 -2.96 -8.88 14.86
C ARG A 130 -4.01 -7.83 14.49
N LEU A 131 -4.36 -7.74 13.21
CA LEU A 131 -5.40 -6.80 12.75
C LEU A 131 -6.76 -7.15 13.35
N ALA A 132 -7.13 -8.42 13.40
CA ALA A 132 -8.38 -8.86 14.02
C ALA A 132 -8.46 -8.48 15.52
N ASP A 133 -7.35 -8.57 16.24
CA ASP A 133 -7.30 -8.16 17.66
C ASP A 133 -7.38 -6.64 17.83
N ILE A 134 -6.70 -5.88 16.95
CA ILE A 134 -6.81 -4.41 16.93
C ILE A 134 -8.25 -3.99 16.62
N ASP A 135 -8.93 -4.65 15.69
CA ASP A 135 -10.33 -4.35 15.32
C ASP A 135 -11.28 -4.63 16.48
N LYS A 136 -11.08 -5.71 17.25
CA LYS A 136 -11.83 -5.99 18.49
C LYS A 136 -11.63 -4.89 19.52
N GLN A 137 -10.38 -4.45 19.73
CA GLN A 137 -10.08 -3.36 20.68
C GLN A 137 -10.74 -2.05 20.24
N LYS A 138 -10.65 -1.70 18.94
CA LYS A 138 -11.33 -0.53 18.38
C LYS A 138 -12.85 -0.61 18.54
N ALA A 139 -13.46 -1.76 18.28
CA ALA A 139 -14.91 -1.97 18.46
C ALA A 139 -15.33 -1.74 19.92
N THR A 140 -14.54 -2.19 20.89
CA THR A 140 -14.78 -1.94 22.31
C THR A 140 -14.66 -0.46 22.67
N GLN A 141 -13.62 0.22 22.19
CA GLN A 141 -13.44 1.66 22.39
C GLN A 141 -14.58 2.48 21.75
N ARG A 142 -15.07 2.08 20.59
CA ARG A 142 -16.20 2.72 19.90
C ARG A 142 -17.50 2.63 20.71
N LYS A 143 -17.80 1.49 21.31
CA LYS A 143 -18.97 1.33 22.20
C LYS A 143 -18.96 2.31 23.37
N ASN A 144 -17.79 2.68 23.86
CA ASN A 144 -17.63 3.59 24.99
C ASN A 144 -17.71 5.09 24.62
N ARG A 145 -17.78 5.44 23.31
CA ARG A 145 -17.84 6.84 22.83
C ARG A 145 -19.22 7.51 22.98
N GLY A 146 -20.22 6.80 23.48
CA GLY A 146 -21.54 7.33 23.75
C GLY A 146 -22.39 7.57 22.49
N ARG A 147 -23.48 8.33 22.65
CA ARG A 147 -24.45 8.67 21.58
C ARG A 147 -24.14 9.99 20.84
N MET A 148 -22.86 10.40 20.79
CA MET A 148 -22.50 11.61 20.03
C MET A 148 -22.61 11.37 18.53
N ILE A 149 -23.07 12.38 17.80
CA ILE A 149 -23.12 12.39 16.35
C ILE A 149 -21.67 12.21 15.82
N ARG A 150 -21.50 11.34 14.84
CA ARG A 150 -20.22 11.04 14.20
C ARG A 150 -20.21 11.63 12.80
N VAL A 151 -19.25 12.49 12.54
CA VAL A 151 -19.03 13.17 11.26
C VAL A 151 -17.69 12.70 10.69
N ALA A 152 -17.66 12.22 9.45
CA ALA A 152 -16.43 11.83 8.80
C ALA A 152 -16.12 12.75 7.60
N LEU A 153 -14.88 13.26 7.55
CA LEU A 153 -14.37 14.00 6.41
C LEU A 153 -13.89 13.00 5.35
N VAL A 154 -14.44 13.07 4.16
CA VAL A 154 -14.07 12.21 3.02
C VAL A 154 -13.66 13.08 1.82
N GLY A 155 -12.85 12.55 0.94
CA GLY A 155 -12.37 13.25 -0.27
C GLY A 155 -10.99 12.78 -0.69
N TYR A 156 -10.49 13.30 -1.79
CA TYR A 156 -9.18 12.95 -2.31
C TYR A 156 -8.04 13.34 -1.36
N THR A 157 -6.86 12.76 -1.57
CA THR A 157 -5.65 13.20 -0.88
C THR A 157 -5.37 14.66 -1.18
N ASN A 158 -4.89 15.38 -0.17
CA ASN A 158 -4.45 16.78 -0.30
C ASN A 158 -5.55 17.82 -0.63
N VAL A 159 -6.83 17.51 -0.44
CA VAL A 159 -7.95 18.48 -0.61
C VAL A 159 -8.25 19.32 0.64
N GLY A 160 -7.42 19.20 1.69
CA GLY A 160 -7.56 20.02 2.89
C GLY A 160 -8.39 19.41 4.03
N LYS A 161 -8.70 18.09 4.03
CA LYS A 161 -9.46 17.44 5.12
C LYS A 161 -8.86 17.67 6.50
N SER A 162 -7.58 17.38 6.68
CA SER A 162 -6.85 17.58 7.94
C SER A 162 -6.76 19.05 8.32
N THR A 163 -6.70 19.96 7.34
CA THR A 163 -6.73 21.39 7.56
C THR A 163 -8.09 21.84 8.15
N ILE A 164 -9.19 21.36 7.57
CA ILE A 164 -10.54 21.61 8.08
C ILE A 164 -10.68 21.04 9.51
N MET A 165 -10.19 19.84 9.76
CA MET A 165 -10.21 19.25 11.09
C MET A 165 -9.46 20.12 12.11
N ASN A 166 -8.30 20.65 11.77
CA ASN A 166 -7.52 21.52 12.63
C ASN A 166 -8.25 22.83 12.95
N LEU A 167 -8.86 23.44 11.94
CA LEU A 167 -9.63 24.68 12.10
C LEU A 167 -10.81 24.48 13.05
N LEU A 168 -11.55 23.37 12.92
CA LEU A 168 -12.74 23.09 13.72
C LEU A 168 -12.42 22.59 15.13
N SER A 169 -11.35 21.81 15.29
CA SER A 169 -10.99 21.20 16.58
C SER A 169 -10.14 22.11 17.48
N LYS A 170 -9.70 23.29 17.00
CA LYS A 170 -8.79 24.21 17.70
C LYS A 170 -7.51 23.52 18.22
N SER A 171 -7.05 22.49 17.54
CA SER A 171 -5.89 21.70 17.93
C SER A 171 -4.98 21.49 16.73
N GLU A 172 -3.68 21.50 16.96
CA GLU A 172 -2.69 21.25 15.93
C GLU A 172 -2.65 19.75 15.62
N VAL A 173 -3.27 19.32 14.52
CA VAL A 173 -2.96 18.05 13.87
C VAL A 173 -1.96 18.34 12.76
N PHE A 174 -0.99 17.48 12.57
CA PHE A 174 -0.02 17.59 11.49
C PHE A 174 -0.74 17.59 10.13
N ALA A 175 -1.04 18.78 9.63
CA ALA A 175 -1.53 19.00 8.27
C ALA A 175 -0.32 19.32 7.38
N GLU A 176 0.25 18.34 6.75
CA GLU A 176 1.31 18.52 5.77
C GLU A 176 0.73 18.54 4.36
N ASN A 177 1.26 19.41 3.51
CA ASN A 177 0.96 19.42 2.07
C ASN A 177 1.67 18.23 1.37
N LYS A 178 1.31 17.01 1.76
CA LYS A 178 1.90 15.77 1.27
C LYS A 178 0.82 14.73 1.01
N LEU A 179 1.01 13.92 -0.02
CA LEU A 179 0.13 12.80 -0.31
C LEU A 179 0.09 11.84 0.89
N PHE A 180 -1.12 11.43 1.29
CA PHE A 180 -1.37 10.52 2.42
C PHE A 180 -0.76 10.98 3.75
N ALA A 181 -0.83 12.28 4.04
CA ALA A 181 -0.43 12.81 5.34
C ALA A 181 -1.16 12.12 6.50
N THR A 182 -2.44 11.78 6.29
CA THR A 182 -3.27 10.99 7.21
C THR A 182 -3.42 9.57 6.68
N LEU A 183 -2.75 8.61 7.30
CA LEU A 183 -2.94 7.19 7.05
C LEU A 183 -3.77 6.52 8.15
N ASP A 184 -3.68 7.05 9.36
CA ASP A 184 -4.47 6.63 10.51
C ASP A 184 -5.65 7.58 10.72
N THR A 185 -6.84 7.02 10.91
CA THR A 185 -8.02 7.83 11.22
C THR A 185 -7.85 8.53 12.56
N THR A 186 -7.94 9.84 12.56
CA THR A 186 -7.92 10.66 13.77
C THR A 186 -9.34 11.09 14.11
N VAL A 187 -9.80 10.81 15.33
CA VAL A 187 -11.14 11.21 15.81
C VAL A 187 -10.99 12.25 16.90
N ARG A 188 -11.71 13.37 16.77
CA ARG A 188 -11.72 14.46 17.74
C ARG A 188 -13.12 14.89 18.11
N LYS A 189 -13.30 15.29 19.38
CA LYS A 189 -14.52 15.93 19.82
C LYS A 189 -14.47 17.40 19.43
N VAL A 190 -15.47 17.85 18.69
CA VAL A 190 -15.66 19.24 18.28
C VAL A 190 -16.96 19.75 18.89
N ILE A 191 -16.99 21.03 19.27
CA ILE A 191 -18.18 21.69 19.83
C ILE A 191 -18.41 22.97 19.00
N ILE A 192 -19.55 23.02 18.32
CA ILE A 192 -20.01 24.21 17.58
C ILE A 192 -21.38 24.61 18.18
N GLU A 193 -21.53 25.87 18.60
CA GLU A 193 -22.79 26.40 19.18
C GLU A 193 -23.40 25.50 20.26
N ASN A 194 -22.56 24.96 21.15
CA ASN A 194 -22.96 24.02 22.23
C ASN A 194 -23.37 22.61 21.76
N LEU A 195 -23.25 22.29 20.46
CA LEU A 195 -23.49 20.94 19.96
C LEU A 195 -22.17 20.16 19.89
N PRO A 196 -21.96 19.16 20.75
CA PRO A 196 -20.80 18.30 20.70
C PRO A 196 -21.00 17.16 19.68
N PHE A 197 -19.99 16.94 18.83
CA PHE A 197 -19.93 15.81 17.90
C PHE A 197 -18.51 15.29 17.77
N LEU A 198 -18.37 14.08 17.21
CA LEU A 198 -17.08 13.47 16.87
C LEU A 198 -16.78 13.71 15.41
N LEU A 199 -15.65 14.37 15.13
CA LEU A 199 -15.15 14.60 13.78
C LEU A 199 -13.99 13.66 13.50
N SER A 200 -14.08 12.89 12.43
CA SER A 200 -13.07 11.94 12.00
C SER A 200 -12.39 12.42 10.72
N ASP A 201 -11.06 12.56 10.73
CA ASP A 201 -10.25 12.71 9.53
C ASP A 201 -9.90 11.33 8.97
N THR A 202 -10.11 11.13 7.69
CA THR A 202 -9.94 9.82 7.05
C THR A 202 -8.83 9.84 6.00
N VAL A 203 -8.35 8.66 5.65
CA VAL A 203 -7.39 8.49 4.55
C VAL A 203 -7.99 9.06 3.26
N GLY A 204 -7.22 9.92 2.58
CA GLY A 204 -7.65 10.48 1.30
C GLY A 204 -7.71 9.44 0.19
N PHE A 205 -8.72 9.54 -0.66
CA PHE A 205 -8.82 8.73 -1.87
C PHE A 205 -7.78 9.15 -2.90
N ILE A 206 -7.35 8.19 -3.71
CA ILE A 206 -6.55 8.43 -4.92
C ILE A 206 -7.23 7.77 -6.11
N ARG A 207 -6.98 8.33 -7.29
CA ARG A 207 -7.44 7.69 -8.54
C ARG A 207 -6.74 6.35 -8.72
N LYS A 208 -7.44 5.35 -9.29
CA LYS A 208 -6.90 4.02 -9.62
C LYS A 208 -6.27 3.32 -8.38
N LEU A 209 -6.90 3.41 -7.21
CA LEU A 209 -6.45 2.63 -6.05
C LEU A 209 -6.71 1.15 -6.32
N PRO A 210 -5.69 0.27 -6.25
CA PRO A 210 -5.87 -1.16 -6.41
C PRO A 210 -6.85 -1.73 -5.37
N THR A 211 -7.74 -2.63 -5.79
CA THR A 211 -8.78 -3.24 -4.92
C THR A 211 -8.17 -3.96 -3.72
N ASP A 212 -7.04 -4.63 -3.91
CA ASP A 212 -6.31 -5.33 -2.85
C ASP A 212 -5.82 -4.39 -1.74
N LEU A 213 -5.50 -3.14 -2.10
CA LEU A 213 -5.15 -2.10 -1.13
C LEU A 213 -6.38 -1.61 -0.37
N VAL A 214 -7.52 -1.44 -1.03
CA VAL A 214 -8.79 -1.06 -0.37
C VAL A 214 -9.13 -2.05 0.73
N ASP A 215 -9.05 -3.35 0.45
CA ASP A 215 -9.30 -4.40 1.44
C ASP A 215 -8.32 -4.38 2.62
N SER A 216 -7.08 -4.02 2.36
CA SER A 216 -6.06 -3.92 3.41
C SER A 216 -6.29 -2.72 4.34
N PHE A 217 -6.93 -1.64 3.84
CA PHE A 217 -7.26 -0.45 4.62
C PHE A 217 -8.72 -0.41 5.10
N LYS A 218 -9.43 -1.53 5.05
CA LYS A 218 -10.84 -1.63 5.42
C LYS A 218 -11.11 -1.11 6.83
N SER A 219 -10.23 -1.38 7.79
CA SER A 219 -10.39 -0.92 9.17
C SER A 219 -10.19 0.60 9.34
N THR A 220 -9.51 1.27 8.41
CA THR A 220 -9.42 2.75 8.40
C THR A 220 -10.67 3.38 7.78
N LEU A 221 -11.39 2.63 6.94
CA LEU A 221 -12.67 3.06 6.36
C LEU A 221 -13.86 2.76 7.28
N ASP A 222 -13.68 2.02 8.37
CA ASP A 222 -14.77 1.70 9.30
C ASP A 222 -15.37 2.96 9.96
N GLU A 223 -14.56 3.98 10.23
CA GLU A 223 -15.06 5.27 10.76
C GLU A 223 -15.98 5.98 9.74
N VAL A 224 -15.73 5.81 8.44
CA VAL A 224 -16.61 6.32 7.37
C VAL A 224 -17.92 5.53 7.34
N ARG A 225 -17.87 4.21 7.49
CA ARG A 225 -19.06 3.34 7.49
C ARG A 225 -19.97 3.56 8.69
N GLU A 226 -19.38 3.95 9.83
CA GLU A 226 -20.10 4.17 11.08
C GLU A 226 -20.44 5.64 11.33
N ALA A 227 -20.10 6.54 10.39
CA ALA A 227 -20.45 7.95 10.50
C ALA A 227 -21.95 8.17 10.27
N ASP A 228 -22.55 9.05 11.07
CA ASP A 228 -23.94 9.50 10.90
C ASP A 228 -24.01 10.53 9.78
N LEU A 229 -22.93 11.28 9.52
CA LEU A 229 -22.81 12.29 8.47
C LEU A 229 -21.47 12.20 7.77
N LEU A 230 -21.48 12.25 6.43
CA LEU A 230 -20.28 12.36 5.61
C LEU A 230 -20.16 13.78 5.06
N VAL A 231 -19.00 14.39 5.27
CA VAL A 231 -18.64 15.68 4.69
C VAL A 231 -17.63 15.44 3.58
N HIS A 232 -18.07 15.60 2.35
CA HIS A 232 -17.20 15.45 1.17
C HIS A 232 -16.45 16.76 0.90
N VAL A 233 -15.13 16.72 1.06
CA VAL A 233 -14.24 17.86 0.80
C VAL A 233 -13.73 17.74 -0.63
N VAL A 234 -13.96 18.79 -1.42
CA VAL A 234 -13.59 18.86 -2.83
C VAL A 234 -12.76 20.10 -3.08
N ASP A 235 -11.65 19.95 -3.78
CA ASP A 235 -10.85 21.05 -4.27
C ASP A 235 -11.40 21.49 -5.65
N ILE A 236 -12.03 22.66 -5.68
CA ILE A 236 -12.63 23.22 -6.91
C ILE A 236 -11.60 23.82 -7.88
N SER A 237 -10.34 23.97 -7.45
CA SER A 237 -9.25 24.46 -8.31
C SER A 237 -8.71 23.38 -9.25
N HIS A 238 -9.03 22.10 -8.98
CA HIS A 238 -8.66 20.96 -9.82
C HIS A 238 -9.84 20.56 -10.73
N PRO A 239 -9.60 20.43 -12.04
CA PRO A 239 -10.60 19.95 -12.99
C PRO A 239 -10.99 18.48 -12.79
#